data_0c0030433465f4be2f6189514cf271cf
#
_entry.id   0c0030433465f4be2f6189514cf271cf
#
_cell.length_a   1.000
_cell.length_b   1.000
_cell.length_c   1.000
_cell.angle_alpha   90.00
_cell.angle_beta   90.00
_cell.angle_gamma   90.00
#
_symmetry.space_group_name_H-M   'P 1'
#
loop_
_entity.id
_entity.type
_entity.pdbx_description
1 polymer ?
#
loop_
_entity_poly.entity_id
_entity_poly.type
_entity_poly.pdbx_seq_one_letter_code
_entity_poly.pdbx_strand_id
1 'polypeptide(L)'
;DRSVSRGLGDVYKRQVFAVPCLIFCIFPIIIKSFGTAYLKVDYLSILMFFLLGCVYLAIGMFLSSLTESQIIAAVTTFGILLLIYLWGGLIDFLPTSATSGMIGIVVFVTIAALIIYRMTGNWMIAGIIEAIGVVAVVIVSFVKSSLFENILVNIMKKLYLADVFDNVAYNKLFDVSGLILYLSVAGVFIFLTMQSIQ
;
A
#
# COMPACT_ATOMS: atom_id res chain seq x y z
N ASP A 1 24.49 -3.60 -21.01
CA ASP A 1 23.29 -3.16 -21.76
C ASP A 1 21.92 -3.61 -21.22
N ARG A 2 21.91 -4.51 -20.24
CA ARG A 2 20.63 -4.93 -19.63
C ARG A 2 19.96 -3.82 -18.81
N SER A 3 20.72 -2.90 -18.23
CA SER A 3 20.18 -1.77 -17.45
C SER A 3 19.47 -0.75 -18.33
N VAL A 4 20.03 -0.46 -19.51
CA VAL A 4 19.46 0.52 -20.46
C VAL A 4 18.16 -0.01 -21.09
N SER A 5 18.13 -1.29 -21.47
CA SER A 5 16.92 -1.91 -22.04
C SER A 5 15.78 -2.02 -21.03
N ARG A 6 16.08 -2.25 -19.74
CA ARG A 6 15.08 -2.23 -18.67
C ARG A 6 14.55 -0.81 -18.40
N GLY A 7 15.42 0.19 -18.35
CA GLY A 7 15.00 1.59 -18.17
C GLY A 7 14.07 2.08 -19.28
N LEU A 8 14.36 1.73 -20.54
CA LEU A 8 13.46 2.02 -21.67
C LEU A 8 12.13 1.30 -21.55
N GLY A 9 12.12 0.03 -21.12
CA GLY A 9 10.89 -0.73 -20.87
C GLY A 9 10.00 -0.11 -19.80
N ASP A 10 10.58 0.48 -18.76
CA ASP A 10 9.86 1.11 -17.65
C ASP A 10 9.23 2.44 -18.06
N VAL A 11 9.91 3.25 -18.87
CA VAL A 11 9.34 4.46 -19.48
C VAL A 11 8.19 4.10 -20.39
N TYR A 12 8.34 3.05 -21.21
CA TYR A 12 7.29 2.59 -22.10
C TYR A 12 6.04 2.11 -21.35
N LYS A 13 6.18 1.36 -20.26
CA LYS A 13 5.04 0.91 -19.45
C LYS A 13 4.24 2.08 -18.87
N ARG A 14 4.94 3.14 -18.41
CA ARG A 14 4.27 4.35 -17.91
C ARG A 14 3.56 5.10 -19.04
N GLN A 15 4.16 5.18 -20.22
CA GLN A 15 3.54 5.80 -21.38
C GLN A 15 2.26 5.06 -21.81
N VAL A 16 2.30 3.72 -21.85
CA VAL A 16 1.13 2.91 -22.18
C VAL A 16 0.00 3.14 -21.17
N PHE A 17 0.32 3.26 -19.88
CA PHE A 17 -0.67 3.55 -18.83
C PHE A 17 -1.19 5.00 -18.91
N ALA A 18 -0.39 5.95 -19.36
CA ALA A 18 -0.81 7.34 -19.52
C ALA A 18 -1.89 7.51 -20.61
N VAL A 19 -1.90 6.68 -21.65
CA VAL A 19 -2.87 6.77 -22.75
C VAL A 19 -4.33 6.63 -22.27
N PRO A 20 -4.73 5.58 -21.53
CA PRO A 20 -6.10 5.51 -20.99
C PRO A 20 -6.40 6.64 -20.01
N CYS A 21 -5.43 7.11 -19.23
CA CYS A 21 -5.64 8.25 -18.34
C CYS A 21 -5.92 9.55 -19.11
N LEU A 22 -5.27 9.76 -20.26
CA LEU A 22 -5.57 10.89 -21.15
C LEU A 22 -6.98 10.77 -21.76
N ILE A 23 -7.41 9.56 -22.10
CA ILE A 23 -8.78 9.33 -22.57
C ILE A 23 -9.78 9.67 -21.46
N PHE A 24 -9.50 9.30 -20.19
CA PHE A 24 -10.36 9.66 -19.07
C PHE A 24 -10.49 11.17 -18.87
N CYS A 25 -9.51 11.98 -19.25
CA CYS A 25 -9.60 13.44 -19.18
C CYS A 25 -10.70 14.02 -20.09
N ILE A 26 -11.18 13.27 -21.08
CA ILE A 26 -12.26 13.71 -21.97
C ILE A 26 -13.63 13.59 -21.29
N PHE A 27 -13.81 12.60 -20.38
CA PHE A 27 -15.10 12.34 -19.72
C PHE A 27 -15.66 13.53 -18.94
N PRO A 28 -14.90 14.27 -18.10
CA PRO A 28 -15.42 15.44 -17.40
C PRO A 28 -15.95 16.52 -18.34
N ILE A 29 -15.34 16.69 -19.51
CA ILE A 29 -15.78 17.66 -20.54
C ILE A 29 -17.12 17.23 -21.13
N ILE A 30 -17.26 15.93 -21.45
CA ILE A 30 -18.50 15.36 -21.96
C ILE A 30 -19.61 15.49 -20.91
N ILE A 31 -19.36 15.13 -19.66
CA ILE A 31 -20.34 15.21 -18.58
C ILE A 31 -20.79 16.67 -18.41
N LYS A 32 -19.88 17.64 -18.51
CA LYS A 32 -20.20 19.06 -18.40
C LYS A 32 -21.14 19.53 -19.51
N SER A 33 -21.09 18.95 -20.71
CA SER A 33 -22.00 19.29 -21.80
C SER A 33 -23.43 18.76 -21.61
N PHE A 34 -23.60 17.74 -20.76
CA PHE A 34 -24.92 17.14 -20.49
C PHE A 34 -25.48 17.52 -19.10
N GLY A 35 -24.66 18.11 -18.21
CA GLY A 35 -25.08 18.44 -16.84
C GLY A 35 -24.02 19.19 -16.01
N THR A 36 -24.16 19.12 -14.70
CA THR A 36 -23.22 19.74 -13.77
C THR A 36 -22.03 18.81 -13.52
N ALA A 37 -20.82 19.21 -13.91
CA ALA A 37 -19.58 18.52 -13.60
C ALA A 37 -18.70 19.39 -12.70
N TYR A 38 -18.08 18.77 -11.70
CA TYR A 38 -17.12 19.43 -10.80
C TYR A 38 -15.69 19.23 -11.36
N LEU A 39 -15.38 19.88 -12.48
CA LEU A 39 -14.15 19.69 -13.24
C LEU A 39 -12.88 19.61 -12.38
N LYS A 40 -12.77 20.46 -11.34
CA LYS A 40 -11.58 20.46 -10.45
C LYS A 40 -11.42 19.13 -9.72
N VAL A 41 -12.51 18.58 -9.20
CA VAL A 41 -12.50 17.31 -8.45
C VAL A 41 -12.30 16.13 -9.41
N ASP A 42 -12.95 16.17 -10.57
CA ASP A 42 -12.87 15.10 -11.56
C ASP A 42 -11.44 14.97 -12.11
N TYR A 43 -10.79 16.09 -12.49
CA TYR A 43 -9.40 16.07 -12.95
C TYR A 43 -8.42 15.67 -11.83
N LEU A 44 -8.71 16.08 -10.59
CA LEU A 44 -7.90 15.68 -9.45
C LEU A 44 -7.99 14.18 -9.20
N SER A 45 -9.18 13.60 -9.32
CA SER A 45 -9.40 12.14 -9.21
C SER A 45 -8.64 11.38 -10.30
N ILE A 46 -8.64 11.87 -11.53
CA ILE A 46 -7.87 11.29 -12.63
C ILE A 46 -6.36 11.36 -12.34
N LEU A 47 -5.87 12.47 -11.80
CA LEU A 47 -4.48 12.63 -11.41
C LEU A 47 -4.09 11.63 -10.30
N MET A 48 -4.94 11.49 -9.27
CA MET A 48 -4.70 10.53 -8.19
C MET A 48 -4.75 9.08 -8.67
N PHE A 49 -5.65 8.77 -9.60
CA PHE A 49 -5.69 7.46 -10.26
C PHE A 49 -4.39 7.18 -11.03
N PHE A 50 -3.89 8.16 -11.76
CA PHE A 50 -2.62 8.04 -12.47
C PHE A 50 -1.45 7.81 -11.52
N LEU A 51 -1.38 8.54 -10.42
CA LEU A 51 -0.33 8.37 -9.40
C LEU A 51 -0.41 7.01 -8.71
N LEU A 52 -1.61 6.54 -8.37
CA LEU A 52 -1.82 5.18 -7.83
C LEU A 52 -1.33 4.12 -8.81
N GLY A 53 -1.65 4.27 -10.10
CA GLY A 53 -1.16 3.38 -11.14
C GLY A 53 0.38 3.40 -11.27
N CYS A 54 1.01 4.56 -11.12
CA CYS A 54 2.47 4.67 -11.09
C CYS A 54 3.08 3.91 -9.89
N VAL A 55 2.41 3.94 -8.71
CA VAL A 55 2.82 3.14 -7.55
C VAL A 55 2.73 1.64 -7.86
N TYR A 56 1.63 1.19 -8.45
CA TYR A 56 1.45 -0.23 -8.81
C TYR A 56 2.47 -0.68 -9.85
N LEU A 57 2.79 0.17 -10.83
CA LEU A 57 3.87 -0.10 -11.79
C LEU A 57 5.23 -0.19 -11.10
N ALA A 58 5.53 0.69 -10.15
CA ALA A 58 6.79 0.65 -9.40
C ALA A 58 6.92 -0.64 -8.57
N ILE A 59 5.85 -1.07 -7.89
CA ILE A 59 5.80 -2.36 -7.18
C ILE A 59 6.02 -3.53 -8.14
N GLY A 60 5.34 -3.53 -9.28
CA GLY A 60 5.48 -4.58 -10.30
C GLY A 60 6.90 -4.65 -10.88
N MET A 61 7.56 -3.51 -11.08
CA MET A 61 8.95 -3.46 -11.54
C MET A 61 9.90 -4.05 -10.50
N PHE A 62 9.71 -3.70 -9.23
CA PHE A 62 10.49 -4.29 -8.14
C PHE A 62 10.34 -5.80 -8.06
N LEU A 63 9.11 -6.31 -8.08
CA LEU A 63 8.86 -7.75 -8.05
C LEU A 63 9.45 -8.47 -9.26
N SER A 64 9.39 -7.84 -10.44
CA SER A 64 10.01 -8.37 -11.65
C SER A 64 11.53 -8.38 -11.58
N SER A 65 12.16 -7.49 -10.79
CA SER A 65 13.61 -7.46 -10.61
C SER A 65 14.14 -8.58 -9.70
N LEU A 66 13.27 -9.17 -8.85
CA LEU A 66 13.64 -10.21 -7.91
C LEU A 66 13.72 -11.63 -8.53
N THR A 67 13.26 -11.81 -9.76
CA THR A 67 13.21 -13.12 -10.41
C THR A 67 13.65 -13.03 -11.86
N GLU A 68 14.35 -14.08 -12.32
CA GLU A 68 14.77 -14.21 -13.72
C GLU A 68 13.66 -14.79 -14.62
N SER A 69 12.70 -15.49 -14.02
CA SER A 69 11.59 -16.10 -14.74
C SER A 69 10.47 -15.11 -14.99
N GLN A 70 10.19 -14.81 -16.24
CA GLN A 70 9.12 -13.89 -16.65
C GLN A 70 7.73 -14.34 -16.20
N ILE A 71 7.48 -15.66 -16.18
CA ILE A 71 6.21 -16.24 -15.75
C ILE A 71 6.04 -16.06 -14.24
N ILE A 72 7.07 -16.36 -13.44
CA ILE A 72 7.03 -16.19 -11.98
C ILE A 72 6.87 -14.71 -11.64
N ALA A 73 7.58 -13.81 -12.32
CA ALA A 73 7.41 -12.37 -12.16
C ALA A 73 5.96 -11.93 -12.39
N ALA A 74 5.35 -12.38 -13.49
CA ALA A 74 3.98 -12.00 -13.83
C ALA A 74 2.97 -12.51 -12.79
N VAL A 75 3.06 -13.80 -12.41
CA VAL A 75 2.15 -14.40 -11.43
C VAL A 75 2.29 -13.75 -10.06
N THR A 76 3.53 -13.52 -9.59
CA THR A 76 3.79 -12.88 -8.29
C THR A 76 3.30 -11.45 -8.29
N THR A 77 3.57 -10.68 -9.34
CA THR A 77 3.10 -9.30 -9.48
C THR A 77 1.58 -9.24 -9.47
N PHE A 78 0.93 -10.09 -10.27
CA PHE A 78 -0.54 -10.17 -10.29
C PHE A 78 -1.11 -10.51 -8.91
N GLY A 79 -0.56 -11.54 -8.24
CA GLY A 79 -1.02 -11.96 -6.92
C GLY A 79 -0.90 -10.83 -5.86
N ILE A 80 0.23 -10.13 -5.83
CA ILE A 80 0.46 -9.03 -4.89
C ILE A 80 -0.44 -7.83 -5.20
N LEU A 81 -0.57 -7.44 -6.48
CA LEU A 81 -1.45 -6.34 -6.86
C LEU A 81 -2.92 -6.66 -6.60
N LEU A 82 -3.34 -7.91 -6.84
CA LEU A 82 -4.68 -8.38 -6.49
C LEU A 82 -4.92 -8.31 -4.98
N LEU A 83 -3.95 -8.71 -4.16
CA LEU A 83 -4.05 -8.62 -2.71
C LEU A 83 -4.15 -7.16 -2.25
N ILE A 84 -3.36 -6.25 -2.82
CA ILE A 84 -3.45 -4.81 -2.54
C ILE A 84 -4.82 -4.25 -2.96
N TYR A 85 -5.35 -4.68 -4.09
CA TYR A 85 -6.68 -4.27 -4.56
C TYR A 85 -7.80 -4.75 -3.65
N LEU A 86 -7.75 -6.01 -3.19
CA LEU A 86 -8.73 -6.59 -2.26
C LEU A 86 -8.57 -6.09 -0.83
N TRP A 87 -7.50 -5.34 -0.52
CA TRP A 87 -7.16 -4.93 0.84
C TRP A 87 -8.28 -4.16 1.54
N GLY A 88 -8.95 -3.24 0.82
CA GLY A 88 -10.11 -2.51 1.36
C GLY A 88 -11.23 -3.43 1.82
N GLY A 89 -11.61 -4.40 0.98
CA GLY A 89 -12.62 -5.39 1.33
C GLY A 89 -12.20 -6.30 2.49
N LEU A 90 -10.90 -6.63 2.60
CA LEU A 90 -10.40 -7.43 3.73
C LEU A 90 -10.49 -6.67 5.06
N ILE A 91 -10.32 -5.35 5.04
CA ILE A 91 -10.45 -4.50 6.24
C ILE A 91 -11.86 -4.58 6.82
N ASP A 92 -12.89 -4.67 5.99
CA ASP A 92 -14.29 -4.71 6.42
C ASP A 92 -14.64 -6.02 7.17
N PHE A 93 -13.87 -7.08 6.97
CA PHE A 93 -14.00 -8.34 7.71
C PHE A 93 -13.24 -8.35 9.05
N LEU A 94 -12.42 -7.32 9.32
CA LEU A 94 -11.64 -7.29 10.55
C LEU A 94 -12.55 -6.98 11.75
N PRO A 95 -12.42 -7.75 12.84
CA PRO A 95 -13.18 -7.49 14.04
C PRO A 95 -12.72 -6.18 14.71
N THR A 96 -13.71 -5.40 15.14
CA THR A 96 -13.49 -4.07 15.74
C THR A 96 -13.39 -4.11 17.27
N SER A 97 -13.59 -5.29 17.90
CA SER A 97 -13.61 -5.43 19.34
C SER A 97 -12.22 -5.22 19.98
N ALA A 98 -12.21 -4.74 21.22
CA ALA A 98 -10.98 -4.55 21.99
C ALA A 98 -10.18 -5.85 22.17
N THR A 99 -10.86 -6.97 22.40
CA THR A 99 -10.24 -8.31 22.53
C THR A 99 -9.51 -8.71 21.25
N SER A 100 -10.12 -8.51 20.09
CA SER A 100 -9.48 -8.81 18.80
C SER A 100 -8.30 -7.89 18.53
N GLY A 101 -8.39 -6.62 18.92
CA GLY A 101 -7.30 -5.67 18.85
C GLY A 101 -6.09 -6.11 19.70
N MET A 102 -6.33 -6.56 20.92
CA MET A 102 -5.29 -7.11 21.79
C MET A 102 -4.60 -8.33 21.16
N ILE A 103 -5.41 -9.31 20.70
CA ILE A 103 -4.87 -10.52 20.04
C ILE A 103 -4.04 -10.13 18.82
N GLY A 104 -4.54 -9.20 18.00
CA GLY A 104 -3.83 -8.74 16.82
C GLY A 104 -2.48 -8.09 17.14
N ILE A 105 -2.39 -7.27 18.19
CA ILE A 105 -1.14 -6.67 18.62
C ILE A 105 -0.17 -7.74 19.16
N VAL A 106 -0.67 -8.70 19.95
CA VAL A 106 0.17 -9.81 20.43
C VAL A 106 0.74 -10.58 19.25
N VAL A 107 -0.08 -10.94 18.26
CA VAL A 107 0.39 -11.61 17.04
C VAL A 107 1.44 -10.78 16.31
N PHE A 108 1.25 -9.46 16.22
CA PHE A 108 2.23 -8.57 15.59
C PHE A 108 3.55 -8.53 16.34
N VAL A 109 3.51 -8.48 17.68
CA VAL A 109 4.71 -8.54 18.55
C VAL A 109 5.42 -9.88 18.38
N THR A 110 4.69 -10.99 18.33
CA THR A 110 5.25 -12.34 18.12
C THR A 110 5.96 -12.44 16.74
N ILE A 111 5.34 -11.91 15.68
CA ILE A 111 5.97 -11.86 14.35
C ILE A 111 7.26 -11.03 14.40
N ALA A 112 7.24 -9.86 15.04
CA ALA A 112 8.42 -9.02 15.18
C ALA A 112 9.54 -9.73 15.97
N ALA A 113 9.20 -10.42 17.06
CA ALA A 113 10.14 -11.22 17.84
C ALA A 113 10.76 -12.36 17.03
N LEU A 114 9.96 -13.04 16.19
CA LEU A 114 10.45 -14.07 15.28
C LEU A 114 11.41 -13.51 14.22
N ILE A 115 11.13 -12.34 13.67
CA ILE A 115 12.03 -11.67 12.72
C ILE A 115 13.35 -11.34 13.39
N ILE A 116 13.31 -10.76 14.62
CA ILE A 116 14.51 -10.44 15.39
C ILE A 116 15.29 -11.70 15.73
N TYR A 117 14.61 -12.79 16.09
CA TYR A 117 15.25 -14.09 16.30
C TYR A 117 15.99 -14.57 15.05
N ARG A 118 15.38 -14.45 13.86
CA ARG A 118 16.01 -14.83 12.60
C ARG A 118 17.23 -13.96 12.26
N MET A 119 17.22 -12.69 12.66
CA MET A 119 18.33 -11.77 12.40
C MET A 119 19.48 -11.93 13.39
N THR A 120 19.18 -12.17 14.67
CA THR A 120 20.19 -12.19 15.75
C THR A 120 20.65 -13.60 16.13
N GLY A 121 19.86 -14.64 15.79
CA GLY A 121 20.11 -16.01 16.22
C GLY A 121 19.95 -16.24 17.74
N ASN A 122 19.55 -15.21 18.50
CA ASN A 122 19.49 -15.23 19.94
C ASN A 122 18.04 -15.30 20.44
N TRP A 123 17.64 -16.47 20.94
CA TRP A 123 16.29 -16.70 21.45
C TRP A 123 15.97 -15.93 22.73
N MET A 124 17.00 -15.57 23.55
CA MET A 124 16.79 -14.78 24.76
C MET A 124 16.33 -13.36 24.44
N ILE A 125 16.96 -12.71 23.44
CA ILE A 125 16.57 -11.35 23.01
C ILE A 125 15.13 -11.35 22.49
N ALA A 126 14.78 -12.31 21.62
CA ALA A 126 13.44 -12.43 21.10
C ALA A 126 12.41 -12.69 22.20
N GLY A 127 12.70 -13.59 23.15
CA GLY A 127 11.84 -13.90 24.28
C GLY A 127 11.63 -12.70 25.23
N ILE A 128 12.66 -11.90 25.49
CA ILE A 128 12.53 -10.67 26.31
C ILE A 128 11.62 -9.66 25.60
N ILE A 129 11.78 -9.44 24.29
CA ILE A 129 10.95 -8.50 23.53
C ILE A 129 9.49 -8.96 23.52
N GLU A 130 9.26 -10.26 23.32
CA GLU A 130 7.91 -10.82 23.35
C GLU A 130 7.27 -10.68 24.73
N ALA A 131 8.00 -11.03 25.81
CA ALA A 131 7.50 -10.90 27.17
C ALA A 131 7.16 -9.44 27.52
N ILE A 132 8.03 -8.49 27.18
CA ILE A 132 7.77 -7.06 27.40
C ILE A 132 6.56 -6.61 26.60
N GLY A 133 6.45 -7.01 25.34
CA GLY A 133 5.32 -6.65 24.48
C GLY A 133 3.98 -7.17 25.01
N VAL A 134 3.91 -8.44 25.39
CA VAL A 134 2.71 -9.06 25.96
C VAL A 134 2.33 -8.40 27.29
N VAL A 135 3.30 -8.19 28.20
CA VAL A 135 3.06 -7.50 29.48
C VAL A 135 2.54 -6.08 29.24
N ALA A 136 3.11 -5.34 28.30
CA ALA A 136 2.64 -4.00 27.94
C ALA A 136 1.19 -4.01 27.43
N VAL A 137 0.83 -4.96 26.56
CA VAL A 137 -0.55 -5.12 26.07
C VAL A 137 -1.51 -5.41 27.22
N VAL A 138 -1.13 -6.31 28.14
CA VAL A 138 -1.96 -6.65 29.30
C VAL A 138 -2.14 -5.44 30.23
N ILE A 139 -1.07 -4.71 30.57
CA ILE A 139 -1.16 -3.51 31.42
C ILE A 139 -2.06 -2.46 30.78
N VAL A 140 -1.86 -2.14 29.50
CA VAL A 140 -2.67 -1.16 28.78
C VAL A 140 -4.12 -1.58 28.67
N SER A 141 -4.42 -2.88 28.54
CA SER A 141 -5.77 -3.40 28.50
C SER A 141 -6.53 -3.19 29.82
N PHE A 142 -5.86 -3.29 30.95
CA PHE A 142 -6.46 -3.01 32.27
C PHE A 142 -6.70 -1.51 32.51
N VAL A 143 -5.82 -0.66 31.98
CA VAL A 143 -5.90 0.81 32.18
C VAL A 143 -6.91 1.43 31.21
N LYS A 144 -6.90 0.99 29.94
CA LYS A 144 -7.72 1.62 28.89
C LYS A 144 -7.96 0.65 27.72
N SER A 145 -8.87 -0.29 27.91
CA SER A 145 -9.21 -1.30 26.88
C SER A 145 -9.74 -0.68 25.58
N SER A 146 -10.36 0.52 25.64
CA SER A 146 -10.86 1.24 24.48
C SER A 146 -9.78 1.65 23.46
N LEU A 147 -8.50 1.67 23.85
CA LEU A 147 -7.41 1.93 22.92
C LEU A 147 -7.22 0.82 21.90
N PHE A 148 -7.64 -0.41 22.24
CA PHE A 148 -7.53 -1.57 21.36
C PHE A 148 -8.72 -1.69 20.39
N GLU A 149 -9.80 -0.95 20.63
CA GLU A 149 -10.95 -0.90 19.72
C GLU A 149 -10.51 -0.29 18.37
N ASN A 150 -10.90 -0.95 17.29
CA ASN A 150 -10.58 -0.56 15.93
C ASN A 150 -9.06 -0.44 15.61
N ILE A 151 -8.15 -0.83 16.50
CA ILE A 151 -6.71 -0.63 16.28
C ILE A 151 -6.22 -1.40 15.05
N LEU A 152 -6.69 -2.63 14.84
CA LEU A 152 -6.38 -3.44 13.67
C LEU A 152 -6.88 -2.77 12.40
N VAL A 153 -8.13 -2.33 12.41
CA VAL A 153 -8.75 -1.61 11.30
C VAL A 153 -7.97 -0.33 10.97
N ASN A 154 -7.60 0.44 11.99
CA ASN A 154 -6.85 1.70 11.81
C ASN A 154 -5.44 1.48 11.26
N ILE A 155 -4.74 0.42 11.73
CA ILE A 155 -3.42 0.06 11.18
C ILE A 155 -3.55 -0.37 9.73
N MET A 156 -4.52 -1.25 9.43
CA MET A 156 -4.74 -1.76 8.09
C MET A 156 -5.20 -0.67 7.11
N LYS A 157 -6.02 0.29 7.55
CA LYS A 157 -6.40 1.46 6.75
C LYS A 157 -5.20 2.34 6.38
N LYS A 158 -4.24 2.51 7.28
CA LYS A 158 -3.00 3.27 6.97
C LYS A 158 -2.13 2.59 5.92
N LEU A 159 -2.23 1.28 5.76
CA LEU A 159 -1.53 0.51 4.73
C LEU A 159 -2.34 0.42 3.42
N TYR A 160 -3.60 0.86 3.42
CA TYR A 160 -4.45 0.83 2.25
C TYR A 160 -4.12 1.96 1.29
N LEU A 161 -3.34 1.64 0.26
CA LEU A 161 -2.86 2.62 -0.72
C LEU A 161 -3.99 3.28 -1.52
N ALA A 162 -5.09 2.57 -1.78
CA ALA A 162 -6.20 3.13 -2.53
C ALA A 162 -7.08 4.08 -1.69
N ASP A 163 -6.97 4.10 -0.37
CA ASP A 163 -7.75 5.00 0.51
C ASP A 163 -7.59 6.48 0.12
N VAL A 164 -6.39 6.87 -0.29
CA VAL A 164 -6.11 8.24 -0.76
C VAL A 164 -6.90 8.57 -2.03
N PHE A 165 -6.93 7.63 -2.98
CA PHE A 165 -7.72 7.79 -4.21
C PHE A 165 -9.23 7.82 -3.88
N ASP A 166 -9.69 6.90 -3.03
CA ASP A 166 -11.09 6.80 -2.61
C ASP A 166 -11.56 8.08 -1.89
N ASN A 167 -10.73 8.65 -1.04
CA ASN A 167 -11.03 9.92 -0.36
C ASN A 167 -11.20 11.09 -1.34
N VAL A 168 -10.39 11.17 -2.38
CA VAL A 168 -10.54 12.20 -3.42
C VAL A 168 -11.75 11.91 -4.32
N ALA A 169 -11.92 10.67 -4.76
CA ALA A 169 -12.96 10.30 -5.71
C ALA A 169 -14.37 10.36 -5.09
N TYR A 170 -14.54 9.86 -3.86
CA TYR A 170 -15.85 9.76 -3.20
C TYR A 170 -16.12 10.92 -2.26
N ASN A 171 -15.15 11.29 -1.41
CA ASN A 171 -15.34 12.31 -0.39
C ASN A 171 -15.01 13.72 -0.89
N LYS A 172 -14.47 13.86 -2.11
CA LYS A 172 -14.04 15.13 -2.71
C LYS A 172 -13.04 15.92 -1.85
N LEU A 173 -12.29 15.21 -1.00
CA LEU A 173 -11.28 15.77 -0.12
C LEU A 173 -9.90 15.61 -0.78
N PHE A 174 -9.26 16.75 -1.06
CA PHE A 174 -7.88 16.74 -1.50
C PHE A 174 -6.94 16.69 -0.30
N ASP A 175 -6.20 15.61 -0.19
CA ASP A 175 -5.18 15.45 0.85
C ASP A 175 -3.78 15.47 0.19
N VAL A 176 -3.02 16.53 0.52
CA VAL A 176 -1.64 16.68 0.06
C VAL A 176 -0.74 15.57 0.62
N SER A 177 -1.03 15.08 1.84
CA SER A 177 -0.27 13.98 2.43
C SER A 177 -0.42 12.69 1.64
N GLY A 178 -1.58 12.44 1.05
CA GLY A 178 -1.79 11.31 0.16
C GLY A 178 -0.97 11.38 -1.14
N LEU A 179 -0.81 12.58 -1.70
CA LEU A 179 0.04 12.78 -2.87
C LEU A 179 1.52 12.51 -2.52
N ILE A 180 1.99 13.01 -1.38
CA ILE A 180 3.34 12.77 -0.88
C ILE A 180 3.55 11.27 -0.63
N LEU A 181 2.55 10.58 -0.07
CA LEU A 181 2.59 9.14 0.16
C LEU A 181 2.79 8.38 -1.15
N TYR A 182 2.02 8.67 -2.19
CA TYR A 182 2.18 8.00 -3.49
C TYR A 182 3.55 8.23 -4.11
N LEU A 183 4.04 9.47 -4.08
CA LEU A 183 5.37 9.80 -4.58
C LEU A 183 6.48 9.11 -3.77
N SER A 184 6.34 9.07 -2.44
CA SER A 184 7.31 8.42 -1.55
C SER A 184 7.34 6.90 -1.79
N VAL A 185 6.18 6.25 -1.85
CA VAL A 185 6.10 4.80 -2.08
C VAL A 185 6.66 4.45 -3.45
N ALA A 186 6.28 5.18 -4.51
CA ALA A 186 6.83 4.97 -5.83
C ALA A 186 8.37 5.16 -5.85
N GLY A 187 8.87 6.21 -5.20
CA GLY A 187 10.30 6.47 -5.07
C GLY A 187 11.07 5.35 -4.37
N VAL A 188 10.54 4.84 -3.26
CA VAL A 188 11.14 3.72 -2.52
C VAL A 188 11.20 2.46 -3.39
N PHE A 189 10.11 2.08 -4.08
CA PHE A 189 10.12 0.89 -4.93
C PHE A 189 11.03 1.04 -6.15
N ILE A 190 11.13 2.23 -6.73
CA ILE A 190 12.09 2.51 -7.82
C ILE A 190 13.52 2.37 -7.28
N PHE A 191 13.82 2.93 -6.10
CA PHE A 191 15.13 2.81 -5.47
C PHE A 191 15.50 1.34 -5.20
N LEU A 192 14.58 0.57 -4.60
CA LEU A 192 14.76 -0.86 -4.36
C LEU A 192 14.97 -1.65 -5.66
N THR A 193 14.26 -1.28 -6.73
CA THR A 193 14.46 -1.88 -8.06
C THR A 193 15.87 -1.63 -8.57
N MET A 194 16.38 -0.39 -8.43
CA MET A 194 17.74 -0.07 -8.85
C MET A 194 18.78 -0.87 -8.05
N GLN A 195 18.58 -1.00 -6.74
CA GLN A 195 19.50 -1.74 -5.87
C GLN A 195 19.46 -3.26 -6.15
N SER A 196 18.29 -3.82 -6.54
CA SER A 196 18.15 -5.22 -6.88
C SER A 196 18.81 -5.61 -8.22
N ILE A 197 19.11 -4.64 -9.07
CA ILE A 197 19.70 -4.86 -10.40
C ILE A 197 21.25 -4.71 -10.36
N GLN A 198 21.79 -4.07 -9.32
CA GLN A 198 23.24 -3.97 -9.08
C GLN A 198 23.79 -5.27 -8.50
#